data_3c45f35550b40bd4adbe65121c3d94a7
#
_entry.id   3c45f35550b40bd4adbe65121c3d94a7
#
_cell.length_a   1.000
_cell.length_b   1.000
_cell.length_c   1.000
_cell.angle_alpha   90.00
_cell.angle_beta   90.00
_cell.angle_gamma   90.00
#
_symmetry.space_group_name_H-M   'P 1'
#
loop_
_entity.id
_entity.type
_entity.pdbx_description
1 polymer ?
#
loop_
_entity_poly.entity_id
_entity_poly.type
_entity_poly.pdbx_seq_one_letter_code
_entity_poly.pdbx_strand_id
1 'polypeptide(L)'
;MKIAVPAFMIASLASLRFTGDVAAMPEGTVCFPNEPLLQVSAPLREAQLVESRLLNLLHFQTLIASKAARCVQAAAGKPVIDFGLRRTHGAEAALLSARASYLAGFTGTATVPGNVRFGIPLFGTMAHSFVQAHDDELEAFETFARTQTDNTLLIDTYDTEAAAGKIVALAHRLKAAGVEIRGVRIDSGNLGEHARLVRAILDAGGLGQTQIFASGNVDEYRLAALRAEGAPIDGYGVGTHVGTSADAPYLDCVYKLHEYAGRARRKRSEHKATWPGRKQVYRYADASQHMLYDVLTLDIQDGTALLEPVITAGRHVQRPVSLDHSRDYCRQQIESLPAVLRALDDSPSYPVTVSPTLRALTSDVDTSTS
;
A
#
# COMPACT_ATOMS: atom_id res chain seq x y z
N MET A 1 20.46 -2.26 30.15
CA MET A 1 21.01 -0.98 30.65
C MET A 1 19.83 -0.02 30.87
N LYS A 2 19.56 0.41 32.12
CA LYS A 2 18.56 1.46 32.38
C LYS A 2 19.17 2.81 32.01
N ILE A 3 18.57 3.50 31.04
CA ILE A 3 18.97 4.87 30.71
C ILE A 3 18.17 5.80 31.65
N ALA A 4 18.87 6.46 32.58
CA ALA A 4 18.27 7.52 33.37
C ALA A 4 18.25 8.80 32.53
N VAL A 5 17.08 9.35 32.27
CA VAL A 5 16.93 10.64 31.57
C VAL A 5 17.01 11.75 32.62
N PRO A 6 18.01 12.67 32.59
CA PRO A 6 18.11 13.76 33.53
C PRO A 6 16.90 14.72 33.46
N ALA A 7 16.50 15.28 34.60
CA ALA A 7 15.33 16.15 34.70
C ALA A 7 15.39 17.37 33.73
N PHE A 8 16.57 17.94 33.51
CA PHE A 8 16.73 19.04 32.56
C PHE A 8 16.46 18.63 31.11
N MET A 9 16.74 17.37 30.75
CA MET A 9 16.39 16.86 29.42
C MET A 9 14.88 16.71 29.27
N ILE A 10 14.18 16.22 30.31
CA ILE A 10 12.72 16.11 30.29
C ILE A 10 12.09 17.48 30.09
N ALA A 11 12.52 18.49 30.85
CA ALA A 11 12.05 19.87 30.71
C ALA A 11 12.32 20.46 29.31
N SER A 12 13.51 20.18 28.77
CA SER A 12 13.92 20.60 27.42
C SER A 12 13.08 19.93 26.31
N LEU A 13 12.71 18.66 26.49
CA LEU A 13 11.85 17.94 25.55
C LEU A 13 10.39 18.41 25.61
N ALA A 14 9.88 18.77 26.79
CA ALA A 14 8.53 19.25 26.97
C ALA A 14 8.26 20.57 26.20
N SER A 15 9.28 21.42 26.05
CA SER A 15 9.20 22.67 25.29
C SER A 15 9.58 22.55 23.82
N LEU A 16 10.01 21.34 23.37
CA LEU A 16 10.47 21.13 22.01
C LEU A 16 9.35 21.42 21.01
N ARG A 17 9.69 22.18 19.99
CA ARG A 17 8.87 22.39 18.78
C ARG A 17 9.78 22.21 17.59
N PHE A 18 9.26 21.60 16.52
CA PHE A 18 9.99 21.53 15.27
C PHE A 18 9.98 22.90 14.60
N THR A 19 11.15 23.45 14.31
CA THR A 19 11.32 24.78 13.73
C THR A 19 11.97 24.77 12.35
N GLY A 20 12.32 23.59 11.86
CA GLY A 20 13.02 23.39 10.60
C GLY A 20 12.12 23.34 9.37
N ASP A 21 12.76 23.03 8.27
CA ASP A 21 12.13 22.81 6.96
C ASP A 21 12.12 21.32 6.62
N VAL A 22 11.10 20.92 5.87
CA VAL A 22 10.98 19.58 5.30
C VAL A 22 10.59 19.71 3.83
N ALA A 23 11.37 19.07 2.96
CA ALA A 23 10.99 18.81 1.58
C ALA A 23 10.80 17.30 1.40
N ALA A 24 9.76 16.90 0.68
CA ALA A 24 9.43 15.50 0.48
C ALA A 24 8.83 15.26 -0.90
N MET A 25 8.94 14.03 -1.38
CA MET A 25 8.15 13.59 -2.53
C MET A 25 6.67 13.58 -2.17
N PRO A 26 5.76 14.04 -3.06
CA PRO A 26 4.32 13.90 -2.87
C PRO A 26 3.93 12.46 -2.59
N GLU A 27 2.94 12.26 -1.72
CA GLU A 27 2.46 10.94 -1.38
C GLU A 27 1.83 10.25 -2.61
N GLY A 28 2.27 9.02 -2.91
CA GLY A 28 1.91 8.30 -4.13
C GLY A 28 2.96 8.36 -5.24
N THR A 29 4.04 9.12 -5.06
CA THR A 29 5.16 9.14 -6.00
C THR A 29 5.81 7.76 -6.08
N VAL A 30 6.00 7.25 -7.30
CA VAL A 30 6.87 6.10 -7.55
C VAL A 30 8.32 6.56 -7.39
N CYS A 31 9.08 5.88 -6.54
CA CYS A 31 10.48 6.21 -6.25
C CYS A 31 11.38 4.98 -6.42
N PHE A 32 12.66 5.23 -6.61
CA PHE A 32 13.64 4.19 -6.92
C PHE A 32 14.81 4.21 -5.92
N PRO A 33 15.61 3.13 -5.87
CA PRO A 33 16.78 3.08 -4.98
C PRO A 33 17.72 4.27 -5.15
N ASN A 34 18.31 4.73 -4.04
CA ASN A 34 19.22 5.88 -3.94
C ASN A 34 18.59 7.27 -4.06
N GLU A 35 17.29 7.38 -4.19
CA GLU A 35 16.59 8.67 -4.17
C GLU A 35 16.25 9.08 -2.73
N PRO A 36 16.43 10.37 -2.37
CA PRO A 36 15.90 10.89 -1.12
C PRO A 36 14.38 11.07 -1.20
N LEU A 37 13.64 10.36 -0.36
CA LEU A 37 12.18 10.51 -0.25
C LEU A 37 11.78 11.77 0.51
N LEU A 38 12.65 12.19 1.43
CA LEU A 38 12.42 13.32 2.32
C LEU A 38 13.75 13.92 2.76
N GLN A 39 13.79 15.23 2.91
CA GLN A 39 14.91 15.99 3.48
C GLN A 39 14.44 16.85 4.63
N VAL A 40 15.15 16.78 5.76
CA VAL A 40 14.93 17.60 6.94
C VAL A 40 16.09 18.57 7.08
N SER A 41 15.83 19.86 7.13
CA SER A 41 16.79 20.92 7.44
C SER A 41 16.37 21.58 8.74
N ALA A 42 17.01 21.23 9.87
CA ALA A 42 16.60 21.67 11.20
C ALA A 42 17.79 21.75 12.16
N PRO A 43 17.64 22.40 13.34
CA PRO A 43 18.59 22.24 14.42
C PRO A 43 18.86 20.77 14.71
N LEU A 44 20.14 20.40 14.91
CA LEU A 44 20.57 19.00 14.99
C LEU A 44 19.74 18.15 15.96
N ARG A 45 19.37 18.72 17.12
CA ARG A 45 18.55 18.04 18.12
C ARG A 45 17.17 17.67 17.58
N GLU A 46 16.53 18.57 16.85
CA GLU A 46 15.22 18.33 16.24
C GLU A 46 15.31 17.30 15.13
N ALA A 47 16.30 17.45 14.24
CA ALA A 47 16.55 16.51 13.15
C ALA A 47 16.82 15.08 13.64
N GLN A 48 17.54 14.91 14.75
CA GLN A 48 17.81 13.58 15.31
C GLN A 48 16.59 12.94 15.98
N LEU A 49 15.75 13.72 16.66
CA LEU A 49 14.58 13.19 17.37
C LEU A 49 13.51 12.62 16.45
N VAL A 50 13.37 13.16 15.25
CA VAL A 50 12.33 12.71 14.30
C VAL A 50 12.71 11.44 13.53
N GLU A 51 13.99 11.03 13.51
CA GLU A 51 14.53 9.93 12.70
C GLU A 51 13.70 8.66 12.79
N SER A 52 13.58 8.08 13.98
CA SER A 52 12.99 6.76 14.16
C SER A 52 11.52 6.73 13.73
N ARG A 53 10.77 7.81 14.05
CA ARG A 53 9.35 7.86 13.69
C ARG A 53 9.14 8.11 12.21
N LEU A 54 9.93 8.97 11.58
CA LEU A 54 9.89 9.20 10.14
C LEU A 54 10.18 7.92 9.37
N LEU A 55 11.26 7.23 9.72
CA LEU A 55 11.61 5.96 9.09
C LEU A 55 10.51 4.92 9.25
N ASN A 56 9.98 4.76 10.46
CA ASN A 56 8.92 3.80 10.73
C ASN A 56 7.67 4.05 9.86
N LEU A 57 7.24 5.31 9.73
CA LEU A 57 6.06 5.66 8.94
C LEU A 57 6.29 5.52 7.43
N LEU A 58 7.41 6.04 6.92
CA LEU A 58 7.72 6.02 5.49
C LEU A 58 8.01 4.59 5.02
N HIS A 59 8.92 3.90 5.70
CA HIS A 59 9.30 2.53 5.39
C HIS A 59 8.09 1.61 5.28
N PHE A 60 7.25 1.56 6.33
CA PHE A 60 6.13 0.64 6.40
C PHE A 60 5.08 0.92 5.32
N GLN A 61 4.64 2.17 5.19
CA GLN A 61 3.60 2.51 4.23
C GLN A 61 4.08 2.38 2.77
N THR A 62 5.33 2.73 2.47
CA THR A 62 5.92 2.52 1.14
C THR A 62 5.95 1.04 0.77
N LEU A 63 6.35 0.20 1.72
CA LEU A 63 6.40 -1.25 1.55
C LEU A 63 5.02 -1.83 1.22
N ILE A 64 4.01 -1.50 2.05
CA ILE A 64 2.64 -1.96 1.85
C ILE A 64 2.04 -1.42 0.55
N ALA A 65 2.24 -0.14 0.24
CA ALA A 65 1.74 0.46 -1.00
C ALA A 65 2.35 -0.22 -2.24
N SER A 66 3.65 -0.53 -2.21
CA SER A 66 4.33 -1.24 -3.30
C SER A 66 3.74 -2.63 -3.51
N LYS A 67 3.53 -3.40 -2.44
CA LYS A 67 2.90 -4.73 -2.50
C LYS A 67 1.45 -4.66 -2.98
N ALA A 68 0.68 -3.71 -2.47
CA ALA A 68 -0.71 -3.49 -2.86
C ALA A 68 -0.83 -3.09 -4.35
N ALA A 69 0.04 -2.21 -4.85
CA ALA A 69 0.06 -1.81 -6.26
C ALA A 69 0.26 -3.01 -7.19
N ARG A 70 1.14 -3.96 -6.83
CA ARG A 70 1.36 -5.21 -7.59
C ARG A 70 0.10 -6.07 -7.61
N CYS A 71 -0.60 -6.19 -6.48
CA CYS A 71 -1.89 -6.89 -6.42
C CYS A 71 -2.95 -6.23 -7.31
N VAL A 72 -3.05 -4.90 -7.31
CA VAL A 72 -3.99 -4.16 -8.15
C VAL A 72 -3.72 -4.39 -9.64
N GLN A 73 -2.46 -4.34 -10.05
CA GLN A 73 -2.06 -4.63 -11.43
C GLN A 73 -2.39 -6.06 -11.84
N ALA A 74 -2.10 -7.04 -10.97
CA ALA A 74 -2.41 -8.44 -11.22
C ALA A 74 -3.91 -8.71 -11.33
N ALA A 75 -4.74 -7.99 -10.54
CA ALA A 75 -6.20 -8.08 -10.57
C ALA A 75 -6.83 -7.49 -11.85
N ALA A 76 -6.08 -6.71 -12.64
CA ALA A 76 -6.49 -6.19 -13.96
C ALA A 76 -7.87 -5.52 -13.95
N GLY A 77 -8.08 -4.56 -13.06
CA GLY A 77 -9.31 -3.77 -12.96
C GLY A 77 -10.41 -4.39 -12.09
N LYS A 78 -10.26 -5.63 -11.62
CA LYS A 78 -11.19 -6.22 -10.64
C LYS A 78 -10.95 -5.63 -9.26
N PRO A 79 -11.99 -5.44 -8.43
CA PRO A 79 -11.87 -4.90 -7.09
C PRO A 79 -10.98 -5.79 -6.20
N VAL A 80 -10.11 -5.14 -5.43
CA VAL A 80 -9.27 -5.77 -4.41
C VAL A 80 -9.57 -5.12 -3.07
N ILE A 81 -9.88 -5.92 -2.06
CA ILE A 81 -10.27 -5.48 -0.72
C ILE A 81 -9.23 -5.90 0.30
N ASP A 82 -8.84 -4.98 1.19
CA ASP A 82 -7.96 -5.29 2.31
C ASP A 82 -8.68 -6.10 3.40
N PHE A 83 -8.22 -7.32 3.64
CA PHE A 83 -8.63 -8.22 4.73
C PHE A 83 -7.49 -8.49 5.72
N GLY A 84 -6.52 -7.56 5.83
CA GLY A 84 -5.25 -7.77 6.52
C GLY A 84 -5.26 -7.58 8.03
N LEU A 85 -6.26 -6.91 8.64
CA LEU A 85 -6.24 -6.48 10.05
C LEU A 85 -5.71 -7.54 11.02
N ARG A 86 -6.26 -8.76 10.97
CA ARG A 86 -5.93 -9.84 11.94
C ARG A 86 -4.53 -10.44 11.77
N ARG A 87 -3.81 -10.12 10.70
CA ARG A 87 -2.48 -10.68 10.37
C ARG A 87 -1.36 -9.63 10.39
N THR A 88 -1.71 -8.36 10.30
CA THR A 88 -0.76 -7.25 10.37
C THR A 88 -0.16 -7.14 11.79
N HIS A 89 1.08 -6.68 11.91
CA HIS A 89 1.87 -6.71 13.14
C HIS A 89 1.49 -5.56 14.10
N GLY A 90 0.24 -5.54 14.55
CA GLY A 90 -0.28 -4.58 15.52
C GLY A 90 -1.35 -3.64 14.93
N ALA A 91 -2.12 -3.01 15.81
CA ALA A 91 -3.29 -2.21 15.42
C ALA A 91 -2.93 -0.95 14.61
N GLU A 92 -1.83 -0.26 14.96
CA GLU A 92 -1.37 0.88 14.17
C GLU A 92 -0.91 0.43 12.78
N ALA A 93 -0.14 -0.65 12.70
CA ALA A 93 0.29 -1.22 11.42
C ALA A 93 -0.90 -1.62 10.55
N ALA A 94 -1.95 -2.24 11.13
CA ALA A 94 -3.15 -2.61 10.39
C ALA A 94 -3.90 -1.39 9.83
N LEU A 95 -4.00 -0.32 10.62
CA LEU A 95 -4.62 0.93 10.18
C LEU A 95 -3.84 1.60 9.04
N LEU A 96 -2.51 1.65 9.16
CA LEU A 96 -1.62 2.20 8.14
C LEU A 96 -1.56 1.30 6.89
N SER A 97 -1.67 -0.02 7.05
CA SER A 97 -1.78 -0.97 5.94
C SER A 97 -3.05 -0.72 5.12
N ALA A 98 -4.21 -0.58 5.78
CA ALA A 98 -5.45 -0.25 5.10
C ALA A 98 -5.33 1.07 4.30
N ARG A 99 -4.70 2.09 4.89
CA ARG A 99 -4.47 3.38 4.24
C ARG A 99 -3.53 3.26 3.02
N ALA A 100 -2.40 2.60 3.17
CA ALA A 100 -1.42 2.43 2.11
C ALA A 100 -1.96 1.56 0.95
N SER A 101 -2.72 0.52 1.27
CA SER A 101 -3.38 -0.33 0.27
C SER A 101 -4.43 0.44 -0.53
N TYR A 102 -5.24 1.27 0.15
CA TYR A 102 -6.23 2.11 -0.53
C TYR A 102 -5.57 3.15 -1.43
N LEU A 103 -4.52 3.82 -0.96
CA LEU A 103 -3.71 4.75 -1.76
C LEU A 103 -3.17 4.07 -3.03
N ALA A 104 -2.71 2.83 -2.91
CA ALA A 104 -2.15 2.07 -4.02
C ALA A 104 -3.19 1.42 -4.95
N GLY A 105 -4.49 1.61 -4.68
CA GLY A 105 -5.55 1.21 -5.60
C GLY A 105 -6.54 0.16 -5.08
N PHE A 106 -6.42 -0.35 -3.85
CA PHE A 106 -7.45 -1.21 -3.28
C PHE A 106 -8.81 -0.48 -3.23
N THR A 107 -9.88 -1.19 -3.47
CA THR A 107 -11.23 -0.62 -3.53
C THR A 107 -11.75 -0.23 -2.14
N GLY A 108 -11.28 -0.92 -1.09
CA GLY A 108 -11.65 -0.64 0.28
C GLY A 108 -11.01 -1.60 1.27
N THR A 109 -11.52 -1.60 2.50
CA THR A 109 -10.96 -2.38 3.61
C THR A 109 -12.05 -2.97 4.50
N ALA A 110 -11.76 -4.09 5.16
CA ALA A 110 -12.55 -4.61 6.27
C ALA A 110 -12.13 -4.01 7.63
N THR A 111 -11.12 -3.15 7.65
CA THR A 111 -10.59 -2.49 8.84
C THR A 111 -11.45 -1.27 9.19
N VAL A 112 -12.45 -1.44 10.07
CA VAL A 112 -13.41 -0.37 10.44
C VAL A 112 -12.72 0.94 10.84
N PRO A 113 -11.66 0.98 11.66
CA PRO A 113 -10.93 2.20 11.94
C PRO A 113 -10.35 2.91 10.71
N GLY A 114 -10.11 2.21 9.61
CA GLY A 114 -9.66 2.78 8.34
C GLY A 114 -10.72 3.68 7.70
N ASN A 115 -11.98 3.27 7.75
CA ASN A 115 -13.10 4.10 7.32
C ASN A 115 -13.26 5.34 8.23
N VAL A 116 -13.34 5.12 9.53
CA VAL A 116 -13.57 6.21 10.50
C VAL A 116 -12.50 7.30 10.41
N ARG A 117 -11.23 6.91 10.22
CA ARG A 117 -10.11 7.86 10.24
C ARG A 117 -9.76 8.44 8.87
N PHE A 118 -9.95 7.70 7.80
CA PHE A 118 -9.48 8.06 6.46
C PHE A 118 -10.59 8.10 5.40
N GLY A 119 -11.82 7.76 5.75
CA GLY A 119 -12.93 7.72 4.78
C GLY A 119 -12.87 6.55 3.79
N ILE A 120 -12.03 5.53 4.03
CA ILE A 120 -11.88 4.38 3.14
C ILE A 120 -13.19 3.58 3.09
N PRO A 121 -13.72 3.20 1.91
CA PRO A 121 -14.92 2.40 1.80
C PRO A 121 -14.81 1.09 2.57
N LEU A 122 -15.86 0.75 3.33
CA LEU A 122 -15.92 -0.51 4.07
C LEU A 122 -16.48 -1.62 3.20
N PHE A 123 -15.81 -2.75 3.25
CA PHE A 123 -16.27 -4.01 2.68
C PHE A 123 -16.12 -5.11 3.72
N GLY A 124 -17.09 -6.00 3.74
CA GLY A 124 -17.06 -7.14 4.63
C GLY A 124 -18.05 -8.20 4.18
N THR A 125 -17.86 -9.40 4.69
CA THR A 125 -18.75 -10.53 4.50
C THR A 125 -18.95 -11.20 5.87
N MET A 126 -19.64 -12.33 5.89
CA MET A 126 -19.72 -13.16 7.10
C MET A 126 -18.41 -13.92 7.36
N ALA A 127 -18.23 -14.40 8.57
CA ALA A 127 -17.16 -15.32 8.94
C ALA A 127 -17.65 -16.76 8.98
N HIS A 128 -16.74 -17.75 8.86
CA HIS A 128 -17.10 -19.17 9.04
C HIS A 128 -17.77 -19.43 10.39
N SER A 129 -17.32 -18.77 11.45
CA SER A 129 -17.93 -18.88 12.78
C SER A 129 -19.39 -18.42 12.83
N PHE A 130 -19.79 -17.48 11.97
CA PHE A 130 -21.21 -17.10 11.86
C PHE A 130 -22.03 -18.26 11.28
N VAL A 131 -21.55 -18.90 10.21
CA VAL A 131 -22.19 -20.07 9.63
C VAL A 131 -22.27 -21.22 10.66
N GLN A 132 -21.15 -21.49 11.35
CA GLN A 132 -21.06 -22.56 12.35
C GLN A 132 -21.90 -22.32 13.62
N ALA A 133 -22.32 -21.08 13.88
CA ALA A 133 -23.18 -20.74 15.01
C ALA A 133 -24.66 -21.07 14.77
N HIS A 134 -25.03 -21.46 13.56
CA HIS A 134 -26.37 -21.90 13.19
C HIS A 134 -26.37 -23.43 13.04
N ASP A 135 -27.52 -24.05 13.30
CA ASP A 135 -27.69 -25.50 13.17
C ASP A 135 -27.67 -25.95 11.70
N ASP A 136 -28.08 -25.05 10.78
CA ASP A 136 -28.04 -25.25 9.32
C ASP A 136 -27.40 -24.02 8.63
N GLU A 137 -26.48 -24.25 7.70
CA GLU A 137 -25.85 -23.18 6.94
C GLU A 137 -26.83 -22.37 6.08
N LEU A 138 -27.94 -22.98 5.65
CA LEU A 138 -28.99 -22.29 4.91
C LEU A 138 -29.69 -21.23 5.76
N GLU A 139 -29.89 -21.52 7.05
CA GLU A 139 -30.43 -20.55 8.01
C GLU A 139 -29.46 -19.38 8.20
N ALA A 140 -28.16 -19.66 8.29
CA ALA A 140 -27.12 -18.63 8.37
C ALA A 140 -27.16 -17.72 7.14
N PHE A 141 -27.23 -18.29 5.94
CA PHE A 141 -27.29 -17.55 4.69
C PHE A 141 -28.54 -16.67 4.60
N GLU A 142 -29.71 -17.20 4.96
CA GLU A 142 -30.99 -16.45 4.95
C GLU A 142 -30.94 -15.31 5.96
N THR A 143 -30.49 -15.55 7.18
CA THR A 143 -30.35 -14.54 8.23
C THR A 143 -29.45 -13.40 7.79
N PHE A 144 -28.29 -13.71 7.22
CA PHE A 144 -27.38 -12.69 6.72
C PHE A 144 -27.95 -11.92 5.53
N ALA A 145 -28.51 -12.60 4.55
CA ALA A 145 -29.08 -11.98 3.36
C ALA A 145 -30.23 -11.01 3.69
N ARG A 146 -31.04 -11.31 4.70
CA ARG A 146 -32.14 -10.44 5.15
C ARG A 146 -31.67 -9.22 5.95
N THR A 147 -30.52 -9.31 6.59
CA THR A 147 -29.99 -8.22 7.44
C THR A 147 -29.04 -7.29 6.71
N GLN A 148 -28.47 -7.70 5.59
CA GLN A 148 -27.47 -6.93 4.83
C GLN A 148 -27.96 -6.69 3.40
N THR A 149 -28.06 -5.44 3.00
CA THR A 149 -28.46 -5.05 1.64
C THR A 149 -27.40 -5.36 0.58
N ASP A 150 -26.12 -5.30 0.97
CA ASP A 150 -24.96 -5.61 0.12
C ASP A 150 -24.34 -6.91 0.62
N ASN A 151 -25.09 -8.01 0.47
CA ASN A 151 -24.73 -9.29 1.04
C ASN A 151 -23.82 -10.10 0.11
N THR A 152 -22.75 -10.64 0.70
CA THR A 152 -21.86 -11.65 0.08
C THR A 152 -21.75 -12.82 1.02
N LEU A 153 -22.22 -14.00 0.60
CA LEU A 153 -22.36 -15.20 1.41
C LEU A 153 -21.11 -16.07 1.31
N LEU A 154 -20.56 -16.50 2.44
CA LEU A 154 -19.37 -17.34 2.52
C LEU A 154 -19.78 -18.81 2.41
N ILE A 155 -19.42 -19.45 1.29
CA ILE A 155 -20.00 -20.74 0.88
C ILE A 155 -19.06 -21.94 1.05
N ASP A 156 -17.86 -21.74 1.55
CA ASP A 156 -16.83 -22.80 1.72
C ASP A 156 -16.63 -23.22 3.19
N THR A 157 -17.67 -23.06 4.03
CA THR A 157 -17.58 -23.53 5.41
C THR A 157 -17.60 -25.07 5.50
N TYR A 158 -18.34 -25.73 4.62
CA TYR A 158 -18.45 -27.19 4.54
C TYR A 158 -18.16 -27.70 3.12
N ASP A 159 -19.15 -27.68 2.24
CA ASP A 159 -19.05 -28.10 0.84
C ASP A 159 -19.46 -26.95 -0.07
N THR A 160 -18.51 -26.44 -0.84
CA THR A 160 -18.63 -25.20 -1.63
C THR A 160 -19.72 -25.31 -2.70
N GLU A 161 -19.73 -26.43 -3.44
CA GLU A 161 -20.69 -26.64 -4.54
C GLU A 161 -22.10 -26.95 -4.02
N ALA A 162 -22.20 -27.74 -2.96
CA ALA A 162 -23.48 -27.98 -2.29
C ALA A 162 -24.07 -26.68 -1.71
N ALA A 163 -23.24 -25.83 -1.11
CA ALA A 163 -23.66 -24.51 -0.63
C ALA A 163 -24.11 -23.61 -1.77
N ALA A 164 -23.42 -23.59 -2.92
CA ALA A 164 -23.85 -22.85 -4.11
C ALA A 164 -25.27 -23.31 -4.59
N GLY A 165 -25.53 -24.61 -4.56
CA GLY A 165 -26.87 -25.16 -4.85
C GLY A 165 -27.96 -24.67 -3.87
N LYS A 166 -27.62 -24.63 -2.56
CA LYS A 166 -28.50 -24.05 -1.52
C LYS A 166 -28.78 -22.56 -1.73
N ILE A 167 -27.76 -21.81 -2.18
CA ILE A 167 -27.90 -20.39 -2.54
C ILE A 167 -28.89 -20.18 -3.67
N VAL A 168 -28.87 -21.02 -4.71
CA VAL A 168 -29.85 -20.95 -5.81
C VAL A 168 -31.27 -21.11 -5.28
N ALA A 169 -31.53 -22.16 -4.47
CA ALA A 169 -32.85 -22.39 -3.87
C ALA A 169 -33.28 -21.24 -2.95
N LEU A 170 -32.36 -20.70 -2.17
CA LEU A 170 -32.60 -19.57 -1.26
C LEU A 170 -32.92 -18.29 -2.03
N ALA A 171 -32.17 -17.97 -3.09
CA ALA A 171 -32.39 -16.77 -3.90
C ALA A 171 -33.80 -16.75 -4.51
N HIS A 172 -34.28 -17.87 -5.05
CA HIS A 172 -35.61 -17.99 -5.57
C HIS A 172 -36.69 -17.75 -4.48
N ARG A 173 -36.47 -18.25 -3.28
CA ARG A 173 -37.37 -18.05 -2.14
C ARG A 173 -37.37 -16.59 -1.65
N LEU A 174 -36.21 -15.94 -1.60
CA LEU A 174 -36.05 -14.58 -1.12
C LEU A 174 -36.49 -13.51 -2.13
N LYS A 175 -36.52 -13.82 -3.43
CA LYS A 175 -36.93 -12.90 -4.50
C LYS A 175 -38.31 -12.30 -4.26
N ALA A 176 -39.29 -13.11 -3.77
CA ALA A 176 -40.62 -12.64 -3.44
C ALA A 176 -40.65 -11.63 -2.28
N ALA A 177 -39.62 -11.65 -1.42
CA ALA A 177 -39.44 -10.71 -0.32
C ALA A 177 -38.57 -9.48 -0.71
N GLY A 178 -38.20 -9.36 -1.98
CA GLY A 178 -37.35 -8.27 -2.48
C GLY A 178 -35.88 -8.33 -2.02
N VAL A 179 -35.43 -9.49 -1.51
CA VAL A 179 -34.04 -9.69 -1.09
C VAL A 179 -33.28 -10.37 -2.23
N GLU A 180 -32.20 -9.73 -2.67
CA GLU A 180 -31.32 -10.22 -3.71
C GLU A 180 -29.98 -10.66 -3.12
N ILE A 181 -29.45 -11.81 -3.56
CA ILE A 181 -28.10 -12.28 -3.18
C ILE A 181 -27.11 -11.68 -4.17
N ARG A 182 -26.29 -10.74 -3.67
CA ARG A 182 -25.34 -9.96 -4.49
C ARG A 182 -24.09 -10.75 -4.83
N GLY A 183 -23.60 -11.56 -3.90
CA GLY A 183 -22.35 -12.28 -4.14
C GLY A 183 -22.19 -13.51 -3.26
N VAL A 184 -21.23 -14.35 -3.66
CA VAL A 184 -20.72 -15.46 -2.87
C VAL A 184 -19.21 -15.31 -2.71
N ARG A 185 -18.64 -15.82 -1.60
CA ARG A 185 -17.21 -15.80 -1.32
C ARG A 185 -16.68 -17.21 -1.12
N ILE A 186 -15.52 -17.46 -1.73
CA ILE A 186 -14.71 -18.68 -1.62
C ILE A 186 -13.38 -18.30 -0.98
N ASP A 187 -13.01 -18.93 0.14
CA ASP A 187 -11.83 -18.56 0.96
C ASP A 187 -10.77 -19.68 1.01
N SER A 188 -11.05 -20.86 0.43
CA SER A 188 -10.21 -22.05 0.55
C SER A 188 -10.23 -22.93 -0.68
N GLY A 189 -9.34 -23.95 -0.72
CA GLY A 189 -9.25 -24.93 -1.78
C GLY A 189 -8.65 -24.39 -3.09
N ASN A 190 -8.98 -25.04 -4.20
CA ASN A 190 -8.60 -24.58 -5.53
C ASN A 190 -9.57 -23.50 -6.01
N LEU A 191 -9.25 -22.24 -5.72
CA LEU A 191 -10.12 -21.10 -5.99
C LEU A 191 -10.59 -21.02 -7.45
N GLY A 192 -9.72 -21.34 -8.42
CA GLY A 192 -10.06 -21.30 -9.84
C GLY A 192 -11.05 -22.40 -10.25
N GLU A 193 -10.89 -23.59 -9.71
CA GLU A 193 -11.78 -24.72 -9.93
C GLU A 193 -13.14 -24.49 -9.29
N HIS A 194 -13.15 -24.17 -7.98
CA HIS A 194 -14.39 -23.86 -7.25
C HIS A 194 -15.16 -22.70 -7.90
N ALA A 195 -14.46 -21.63 -8.32
CA ALA A 195 -15.12 -20.53 -9.00
C ALA A 195 -15.82 -20.95 -10.29
N ARG A 196 -15.23 -21.85 -11.10
CA ARG A 196 -15.87 -22.37 -12.32
C ARG A 196 -17.11 -23.23 -12.02
N LEU A 197 -17.00 -24.13 -11.04
CA LEU A 197 -18.10 -24.99 -10.63
C LEU A 197 -19.24 -24.16 -10.03
N VAL A 198 -18.94 -23.23 -9.13
CA VAL A 198 -19.91 -22.32 -8.53
C VAL A 198 -20.58 -21.44 -9.58
N ARG A 199 -19.81 -20.91 -10.55
CA ARG A 199 -20.41 -20.12 -11.64
C ARG A 199 -21.39 -20.92 -12.47
N ALA A 200 -21.05 -22.16 -12.81
CA ALA A 200 -21.94 -23.04 -13.56
C ALA A 200 -23.23 -23.33 -12.79
N ILE A 201 -23.16 -23.59 -11.48
CA ILE A 201 -24.33 -23.82 -10.62
C ILE A 201 -25.20 -22.55 -10.55
N LEU A 202 -24.61 -21.40 -10.31
CA LEU A 202 -25.34 -20.12 -10.23
C LEU A 202 -26.01 -19.76 -11.55
N ASP A 203 -25.33 -19.96 -12.70
CA ASP A 203 -25.88 -19.69 -14.03
C ASP A 203 -27.07 -20.61 -14.35
N ALA A 204 -26.89 -21.92 -14.11
CA ALA A 204 -27.99 -22.88 -14.26
C ALA A 204 -29.21 -22.56 -13.37
N GLY A 205 -28.95 -21.96 -12.20
CA GLY A 205 -29.97 -21.47 -11.28
C GLY A 205 -30.56 -20.09 -11.62
N GLY A 206 -30.17 -19.46 -12.74
CA GLY A 206 -30.66 -18.13 -13.13
C GLY A 206 -30.03 -16.97 -12.33
N LEU A 207 -28.92 -17.21 -11.65
CA LEU A 207 -28.18 -16.22 -10.84
C LEU A 207 -26.91 -15.70 -11.55
N GLY A 208 -26.98 -15.47 -12.86
CA GLY A 208 -25.85 -15.02 -13.68
C GLY A 208 -25.25 -13.67 -13.25
N GLN A 209 -25.96 -12.86 -12.47
CA GLN A 209 -25.49 -11.57 -11.97
C GLN A 209 -24.88 -11.65 -10.56
N THR A 210 -25.01 -12.80 -9.87
CA THR A 210 -24.40 -12.99 -8.54
C THR A 210 -22.88 -13.05 -8.68
N GLN A 211 -22.18 -12.15 -8.01
CA GLN A 211 -20.72 -12.03 -8.07
C GLN A 211 -20.01 -13.15 -7.31
N ILE A 212 -18.81 -13.53 -7.75
CA ILE A 212 -17.96 -14.47 -7.08
C ILE A 212 -16.71 -13.74 -6.56
N PHE A 213 -16.52 -13.70 -5.25
CA PHE A 213 -15.33 -13.16 -4.60
C PHE A 213 -14.44 -14.30 -4.14
N ALA A 214 -13.12 -14.14 -4.34
CA ALA A 214 -12.11 -15.08 -3.85
C ALA A 214 -11.22 -14.44 -2.81
N SER A 215 -10.88 -15.17 -1.77
CA SER A 215 -9.94 -14.80 -0.71
C SER A 215 -9.18 -16.05 -0.24
N GLY A 216 -8.33 -15.94 0.79
CA GLY A 216 -7.53 -17.06 1.27
C GLY A 216 -6.14 -17.16 0.63
N ASN A 217 -5.12 -16.63 1.33
CA ASN A 217 -3.70 -16.66 0.92
C ASN A 217 -3.43 -16.13 -0.50
N VAL A 218 -4.18 -15.12 -0.93
CA VAL A 218 -4.02 -14.50 -2.25
C VAL A 218 -2.96 -13.40 -2.18
N ASP A 219 -2.07 -13.41 -3.16
CA ASP A 219 -1.07 -12.38 -3.45
C ASP A 219 -1.09 -12.03 -4.95
N GLU A 220 -0.20 -11.15 -5.41
CA GLU A 220 -0.13 -10.75 -6.81
C GLU A 220 0.12 -11.91 -7.77
N TYR A 221 0.92 -12.90 -7.36
CA TYR A 221 1.22 -14.07 -8.20
C TYR A 221 0.00 -14.97 -8.34
N ARG A 222 -0.70 -15.22 -7.23
CA ARG A 222 -1.94 -16.00 -7.27
C ARG A 222 -3.04 -15.28 -8.05
N LEU A 223 -3.14 -13.95 -7.94
CA LEU A 223 -4.05 -13.13 -8.75
C LEU A 223 -3.74 -13.25 -10.24
N ALA A 224 -2.47 -13.14 -10.62
CA ALA A 224 -2.05 -13.30 -12.01
C ALA A 224 -2.34 -14.72 -12.55
N ALA A 225 -2.11 -15.75 -11.75
CA ALA A 225 -2.42 -17.14 -12.11
C ALA A 225 -3.94 -17.34 -12.33
N LEU A 226 -4.78 -16.92 -11.39
CA LEU A 226 -6.24 -17.02 -11.50
C LEU A 226 -6.77 -16.29 -12.73
N ARG A 227 -6.19 -15.13 -13.07
CA ARG A 227 -6.52 -14.42 -14.30
C ARG A 227 -6.11 -15.19 -15.54
N ALA A 228 -4.89 -15.72 -15.57
CA ALA A 228 -4.39 -16.51 -16.70
C ALA A 228 -5.20 -17.79 -16.94
N GLU A 229 -5.69 -18.40 -15.87
CA GLU A 229 -6.60 -19.55 -15.91
C GLU A 229 -8.04 -19.20 -16.39
N GLY A 230 -8.35 -17.91 -16.56
CA GLY A 230 -9.70 -17.46 -16.91
C GLY A 230 -10.73 -17.75 -15.82
N ALA A 231 -10.33 -17.75 -14.53
CA ALA A 231 -11.24 -18.01 -13.42
C ALA A 231 -12.35 -16.95 -13.36
N PRO A 232 -13.64 -17.33 -13.28
CA PRO A 232 -14.78 -16.42 -13.24
C PRO A 232 -14.94 -15.78 -11.85
N ILE A 233 -13.95 -15.02 -11.42
CA ILE A 233 -13.91 -14.32 -10.14
C ILE A 233 -14.09 -12.83 -10.42
N ASP A 234 -14.98 -12.16 -9.70
CA ASP A 234 -15.34 -10.76 -9.90
C ASP A 234 -14.57 -9.80 -8.98
N GLY A 235 -14.03 -10.30 -7.87
CA GLY A 235 -13.23 -9.51 -6.95
C GLY A 235 -12.44 -10.35 -5.96
N TYR A 236 -11.52 -9.71 -5.25
CA TYR A 236 -10.57 -10.41 -4.40
C TYR A 236 -10.46 -9.78 -3.01
N GLY A 237 -10.34 -10.64 -1.99
CA GLY A 237 -9.95 -10.25 -0.65
C GLY A 237 -8.48 -10.63 -0.39
N VAL A 238 -7.62 -9.64 -0.19
CA VAL A 238 -6.19 -9.85 0.07
C VAL A 238 -5.86 -9.40 1.49
N GLY A 239 -5.16 -10.23 2.25
CA GLY A 239 -4.91 -9.95 3.66
C GLY A 239 -3.45 -10.13 4.06
N THR A 240 -3.07 -11.35 4.44
CA THR A 240 -1.78 -11.66 5.07
C THR A 240 -0.60 -11.17 4.24
N HIS A 241 -0.55 -11.52 2.96
CA HIS A 241 0.60 -11.23 2.10
C HIS A 241 0.85 -9.74 1.89
N VAL A 242 -0.20 -8.92 1.85
CA VAL A 242 -0.07 -7.46 1.76
C VAL A 242 0.24 -6.86 3.13
N GLY A 243 -0.56 -7.16 4.16
CA GLY A 243 -0.40 -6.56 5.48
C GLY A 243 0.94 -6.86 6.17
N THR A 244 1.65 -7.88 5.72
CA THR A 244 3.00 -8.23 6.20
C THR A 244 4.10 -8.00 5.17
N SER A 245 3.75 -7.65 3.93
CA SER A 245 4.67 -7.64 2.78
C SER A 245 5.56 -8.89 2.76
N ALA A 246 4.91 -10.06 2.62
CA ALA A 246 5.49 -11.36 3.00
C ALA A 246 6.77 -11.73 2.25
N ASP A 247 6.96 -11.26 1.03
CA ASP A 247 8.13 -11.49 0.17
C ASP A 247 9.24 -10.46 0.37
N ALA A 248 8.92 -9.26 0.87
CA ALA A 248 9.87 -8.18 1.15
C ALA A 248 9.46 -7.46 2.45
N PRO A 249 9.73 -8.05 3.64
CA PRO A 249 9.17 -7.57 4.90
C PRO A 249 9.78 -6.27 5.42
N TYR A 250 10.81 -5.75 4.78
CA TYR A 250 11.43 -4.46 5.09
C TYR A 250 12.12 -3.84 3.87
N LEU A 251 12.31 -2.52 3.91
CA LEU A 251 13.15 -1.76 3.00
C LEU A 251 14.40 -1.29 3.74
N ASP A 252 15.55 -1.23 3.06
CA ASP A 252 16.79 -0.63 3.59
C ASP A 252 16.70 0.92 3.59
N CYS A 253 15.62 1.44 4.15
CA CYS A 253 15.39 2.87 4.29
C CYS A 253 16.29 3.45 5.38
N VAL A 254 16.99 4.55 5.09
CA VAL A 254 17.97 5.15 6.00
C VAL A 254 17.74 6.65 6.17
N TYR A 255 18.07 7.16 7.36
CA TYR A 255 18.12 8.59 7.65
C TYR A 255 19.57 8.98 7.96
N LYS A 256 20.16 9.87 7.18
CA LYS A 256 21.59 10.18 7.27
C LYS A 256 21.85 11.68 7.19
N LEU A 257 22.88 12.12 7.92
CA LEU A 257 23.39 13.49 7.88
C LEU A 257 24.15 13.72 6.56
N HIS A 258 23.69 14.70 5.79
CA HIS A 258 24.27 15.06 4.50
C HIS A 258 24.94 16.44 4.49
N GLU A 259 24.59 17.30 5.43
CA GLU A 259 25.15 18.63 5.62
C GLU A 259 25.06 19.04 7.09
N TYR A 260 26.05 19.73 7.62
CA TYR A 260 26.05 20.29 8.97
C TYR A 260 26.88 21.57 9.01
N ALA A 261 26.28 22.65 9.55
CA ALA A 261 26.89 23.96 9.66
C ALA A 261 27.47 24.49 8.34
N GLY A 262 26.70 24.35 7.24
CA GLY A 262 27.09 24.78 5.90
C GLY A 262 28.18 23.93 5.23
N ARG A 263 28.52 22.80 5.80
CA ARG A 263 29.52 21.88 5.23
C ARG A 263 28.85 20.55 4.87
N ALA A 264 29.06 20.11 3.64
CA ALA A 264 28.61 18.81 3.18
C ALA A 264 29.24 17.67 3.98
N ARG A 265 28.48 16.64 4.26
CA ARG A 265 28.85 15.46 5.05
C ARG A 265 28.39 14.19 4.36
N ARG A 266 29.13 13.11 4.51
CA ARG A 266 28.70 11.79 4.03
C ARG A 266 29.25 10.66 4.88
N LYS A 267 28.50 9.56 4.91
CA LYS A 267 29.01 8.28 5.42
C LYS A 267 29.76 7.58 4.28
N ARG A 268 30.92 6.97 4.60
CA ARG A 268 31.79 6.29 3.61
C ARG A 268 32.00 4.80 3.88
N SER A 269 31.36 4.26 4.92
CA SER A 269 31.52 2.83 5.22
C SER A 269 31.02 1.97 4.07
N GLU A 270 31.67 0.81 3.91
CA GLU A 270 31.38 -0.18 2.89
C GLU A 270 29.87 -0.49 2.79
N HIS A 271 29.35 -0.54 1.59
CA HIS A 271 27.93 -0.75 1.24
C HIS A 271 26.91 0.24 1.85
N LYS A 272 27.40 1.30 2.53
CA LYS A 272 26.54 2.32 3.19
C LYS A 272 26.98 3.75 2.89
N ALA A 273 27.69 3.95 1.80
CA ALA A 273 28.11 5.28 1.35
C ALA A 273 26.89 6.10 0.90
N THR A 274 26.87 7.39 1.25
CA THR A 274 25.77 8.30 0.92
C THR A 274 26.26 9.48 0.08
N TRP A 275 25.39 10.13 -0.67
CA TRP A 275 25.68 11.34 -1.42
C TRP A 275 25.57 12.58 -0.52
N PRO A 276 26.58 13.48 -0.46
CA PRO A 276 26.59 14.65 0.42
C PRO A 276 25.67 15.78 -0.08
N GLY A 277 25.45 16.79 0.78
CA GLY A 277 24.79 18.04 0.44
C GLY A 277 23.26 17.94 0.33
N ARG A 278 22.59 19.08 0.12
CA ARG A 278 21.16 19.20 -0.07
C ARG A 278 20.81 18.93 -1.54
N LYS A 279 20.24 17.79 -1.82
CA LYS A 279 20.00 17.27 -3.18
C LYS A 279 18.54 17.44 -3.61
N GLN A 280 18.33 17.46 -4.93
CA GLN A 280 17.03 17.31 -5.56
C GLN A 280 17.07 16.08 -6.49
N VAL A 281 15.91 15.50 -6.75
CA VAL A 281 15.69 14.50 -7.79
C VAL A 281 14.86 15.13 -8.89
N TYR A 282 15.32 15.06 -10.10
CA TYR A 282 14.56 15.50 -11.28
C TYR A 282 14.21 14.30 -12.14
N ARG A 283 12.91 14.12 -12.37
CA ARG A 283 12.36 13.08 -13.23
C ARG A 283 12.20 13.58 -14.65
N TYR A 284 12.60 12.75 -15.61
CA TYR A 284 12.43 12.98 -17.03
C TYR A 284 11.47 11.96 -17.60
N ALA A 285 10.56 12.43 -18.45
CA ALA A 285 9.57 11.61 -19.13
C ALA A 285 9.61 11.86 -20.64
N ASP A 286 9.10 10.93 -21.41
CA ASP A 286 8.91 11.10 -22.85
C ASP A 286 7.69 11.99 -23.18
N ALA A 287 7.46 12.24 -24.47
CA ALA A 287 6.33 13.04 -24.94
C ALA A 287 4.95 12.45 -24.55
N SER A 288 4.89 11.15 -24.25
CA SER A 288 3.69 10.45 -23.79
C SER A 288 3.59 10.37 -22.25
N GLN A 289 4.46 11.07 -21.53
CA GLN A 289 4.55 11.09 -20.07
C GLN A 289 5.00 9.77 -19.44
N HIS A 290 5.64 8.86 -20.19
CA HIS A 290 6.27 7.70 -19.59
C HIS A 290 7.62 8.09 -18.97
N MET A 291 7.88 7.57 -17.77
CA MET A 291 9.14 7.79 -17.05
C MET A 291 10.32 7.21 -17.84
N LEU A 292 11.39 7.99 -18.02
CA LEU A 292 12.60 7.58 -18.71
C LEU A 292 13.77 7.34 -17.75
N TYR A 293 14.11 8.34 -16.96
CA TYR A 293 15.20 8.28 -15.97
C TYR A 293 15.06 9.42 -14.97
N ASP A 294 15.75 9.28 -13.83
CA ASP A 294 15.85 10.30 -12.81
C ASP A 294 17.30 10.78 -12.63
N VAL A 295 17.47 12.04 -12.24
CA VAL A 295 18.77 12.67 -11.98
C VAL A 295 18.82 13.17 -10.53
N LEU A 296 19.74 12.64 -9.76
CA LEU A 296 20.07 13.14 -8.43
C LEU A 296 21.15 14.24 -8.56
N THR A 297 20.83 15.47 -8.13
CA THR A 297 21.67 16.63 -8.38
C THR A 297 21.60 17.69 -7.27
N LEU A 298 22.55 18.63 -7.31
CA LEU A 298 22.53 19.88 -6.53
C LEU A 298 22.00 21.06 -7.36
N ASP A 299 21.97 20.92 -8.66
CA ASP A 299 21.62 22.00 -9.59
C ASP A 299 20.14 21.99 -9.95
N ILE A 300 19.64 23.13 -10.34
CA ILE A 300 18.31 23.23 -10.97
C ILE A 300 18.38 22.62 -12.37
N GLN A 301 17.42 21.77 -12.69
CA GLN A 301 17.28 21.10 -13.98
C GLN A 301 15.93 21.43 -14.60
N ASP A 302 15.75 21.08 -15.86
CA ASP A 302 14.50 21.26 -16.65
C ASP A 302 13.51 20.08 -16.48
N GLY A 303 13.88 19.05 -15.74
CA GLY A 303 12.99 17.94 -15.40
C GLY A 303 11.97 18.28 -14.30
N THR A 304 11.10 17.34 -13.97
CA THR A 304 10.14 17.48 -12.86
C THR A 304 10.85 17.26 -11.54
N ALA A 305 10.92 18.30 -10.69
CA ALA A 305 11.46 18.19 -9.34
C ALA A 305 10.54 17.33 -8.47
N LEU A 306 11.09 16.30 -7.81
CA LEU A 306 10.30 15.37 -6.99
C LEU A 306 10.20 15.78 -5.51
N LEU A 307 11.18 16.51 -4.97
CA LEU A 307 11.13 16.99 -3.60
C LEU A 307 10.51 18.38 -3.54
N GLU A 308 9.33 18.48 -2.93
CA GLU A 308 8.59 19.72 -2.76
C GLU A 308 8.61 20.18 -1.30
N PRO A 309 8.60 21.50 -1.02
CA PRO A 309 8.48 22.02 0.33
C PRO A 309 7.15 21.59 0.97
N VAL A 310 7.22 20.93 2.13
CA VAL A 310 6.06 20.49 2.92
C VAL A 310 5.94 21.29 4.22
N ILE A 311 7.08 21.56 4.85
CA ILE A 311 7.18 22.38 6.06
C ILE A 311 8.25 23.44 5.84
N THR A 312 7.95 24.69 6.21
CA THR A 312 8.93 25.78 6.22
C THR A 312 8.83 26.50 7.56
N ALA A 313 9.97 26.69 8.23
CA ALA A 313 10.07 27.29 9.56
C ALA A 313 9.08 26.65 10.57
N GLY A 314 8.98 25.33 10.57
CA GLY A 314 8.11 24.55 11.44
C GLY A 314 6.61 24.60 11.11
N ARG A 315 6.21 25.18 9.98
CA ARG A 315 4.81 25.32 9.57
C ARG A 315 4.53 24.63 8.25
N HIS A 316 3.40 23.98 8.13
CA HIS A 316 2.96 23.42 6.85
C HIS A 316 2.82 24.51 5.79
N VAL A 317 3.41 24.28 4.61
CA VAL A 317 3.38 25.22 3.48
C VAL A 317 2.07 25.12 2.73
N GLN A 318 1.51 23.92 2.66
CA GLN A 318 0.27 23.62 1.94
C GLN A 318 -0.71 22.89 2.87
N ARG A 319 -2.01 22.97 2.54
CA ARG A 319 -3.00 22.09 3.17
C ARG A 319 -2.74 20.65 2.74
N PRO A 320 -2.86 19.67 3.67
CA PRO A 320 -2.79 18.27 3.30
C PRO A 320 -3.80 17.96 2.19
N VAL A 321 -3.36 17.28 1.16
CA VAL A 321 -4.25 16.77 0.11
C VAL A 321 -5.09 15.60 0.63
N SER A 322 -6.24 15.35 0.02
CA SER A 322 -7.08 14.21 0.40
C SER A 322 -6.40 12.89 0.03
N LEU A 323 -6.77 11.82 0.72
CA LEU A 323 -6.27 10.48 0.39
C LEU A 323 -6.66 10.05 -1.03
N ASP A 324 -7.85 10.45 -1.50
CA ASP A 324 -8.30 10.18 -2.88
C ASP A 324 -7.43 10.90 -3.92
N HIS A 325 -7.02 12.14 -3.64
CA HIS A 325 -6.09 12.85 -4.52
C HIS A 325 -4.73 12.12 -4.60
N SER A 326 -4.17 11.72 -3.46
CA SER A 326 -2.92 10.94 -3.43
C SER A 326 -3.06 9.59 -4.13
N ARG A 327 -4.23 8.94 -4.02
CA ARG A 327 -4.58 7.70 -4.74
C ARG A 327 -4.61 7.92 -6.26
N ASP A 328 -5.25 8.96 -6.74
CA ASP A 328 -5.30 9.29 -8.17
C ASP A 328 -3.91 9.62 -8.70
N TYR A 329 -3.12 10.35 -7.94
CA TYR A 329 -1.74 10.64 -8.28
C TYR A 329 -0.89 9.35 -8.33
N CYS A 330 -1.01 8.46 -7.34
CA CYS A 330 -0.32 7.16 -7.32
C CYS A 330 -0.67 6.33 -8.56
N ARG A 331 -1.95 6.28 -8.96
CA ARG A 331 -2.40 5.60 -10.17
C ARG A 331 -1.72 6.17 -11.41
N GLN A 332 -1.68 7.50 -11.58
CA GLN A 332 -0.99 8.17 -12.70
C GLN A 332 0.51 7.85 -12.71
N GLN A 333 1.15 7.85 -11.54
CA GLN A 333 2.57 7.49 -11.41
C GLN A 333 2.84 6.04 -11.85
N ILE A 334 1.97 5.10 -11.47
CA ILE A 334 2.09 3.69 -11.88
C ILE A 334 1.83 3.53 -13.39
N GLU A 335 0.84 4.24 -13.93
CA GLU A 335 0.52 4.23 -15.37
C GLU A 335 1.66 4.82 -16.21
N SER A 336 2.40 5.79 -15.68
CA SER A 336 3.57 6.38 -16.35
C SER A 336 4.83 5.53 -16.32
N LEU A 337 4.86 4.45 -15.53
CA LEU A 337 5.96 3.49 -15.56
C LEU A 337 6.02 2.77 -16.92
N PRO A 338 7.21 2.57 -17.50
CA PRO A 338 7.40 1.65 -18.62
C PRO A 338 6.79 0.27 -18.34
N ALA A 339 6.16 -0.32 -19.34
CA ALA A 339 5.46 -1.60 -19.18
C ALA A 339 6.35 -2.71 -18.59
N VAL A 340 7.65 -2.72 -18.93
CA VAL A 340 8.63 -3.67 -18.43
C VAL A 340 8.86 -3.54 -16.92
N LEU A 341 8.72 -2.35 -16.35
CA LEU A 341 8.85 -2.10 -14.91
C LEU A 341 7.58 -2.44 -14.12
N ARG A 342 6.48 -2.69 -14.81
CA ARG A 342 5.22 -3.14 -14.23
C ARG A 342 5.08 -4.66 -14.19
N ALA A 343 6.05 -5.40 -14.74
CA ALA A 343 6.08 -6.85 -14.66
C ALA A 343 6.24 -7.32 -13.22
N LEU A 344 5.67 -8.49 -12.90
CA LEU A 344 5.79 -9.07 -11.55
C LEU A 344 7.18 -9.65 -11.31
N ASP A 345 7.82 -10.14 -12.36
CA ASP A 345 9.13 -10.79 -12.32
C ASP A 345 10.10 -10.12 -13.31
N ASP A 346 11.39 -10.26 -13.04
CA ASP A 346 12.50 -9.87 -13.94
C ASP A 346 12.46 -8.43 -14.48
N SER A 347 11.99 -7.49 -13.67
CA SER A 347 12.00 -6.08 -14.05
C SER A 347 13.44 -5.52 -14.08
N PRO A 348 13.85 -4.84 -15.14
CA PRO A 348 15.14 -4.15 -15.16
C PRO A 348 15.19 -3.01 -14.13
N SER A 349 16.40 -2.61 -13.75
CA SER A 349 16.56 -1.44 -12.88
C SER A 349 16.16 -0.16 -13.63
N TYR A 350 15.39 0.69 -12.97
CA TYR A 350 15.12 2.04 -13.48
C TYR A 350 16.37 2.90 -13.40
N PRO A 351 16.68 3.70 -14.45
CA PRO A 351 17.90 4.51 -14.47
C PRO A 351 17.81 5.71 -13.50
N VAL A 352 18.59 5.69 -12.43
CA VAL A 352 18.82 6.83 -11.54
C VAL A 352 20.27 7.26 -11.69
N THR A 353 20.51 8.46 -12.22
CA THR A 353 21.85 8.97 -12.49
C THR A 353 22.22 10.06 -11.49
N VAL A 354 23.53 10.26 -11.33
CA VAL A 354 24.08 11.28 -10.41
C VAL A 354 24.80 12.33 -11.23
N SER A 355 24.48 13.61 -10.98
CA SER A 355 25.06 14.73 -11.74
C SER A 355 26.60 14.87 -11.54
N PRO A 356 27.30 15.47 -12.50
CA PRO A 356 28.72 15.78 -12.37
C PRO A 356 29.03 16.64 -11.13
N THR A 357 28.20 17.63 -10.83
CA THR A 357 28.35 18.54 -9.68
C THR A 357 28.26 17.81 -8.33
N LEU A 358 27.33 16.88 -8.21
CA LEU A 358 27.20 16.06 -7.00
C LEU A 358 28.37 15.06 -6.86
N ARG A 359 28.88 14.53 -7.97
CA ARG A 359 30.10 13.70 -7.98
C ARG A 359 31.34 14.51 -7.56
N ALA A 360 31.50 15.75 -8.05
CA ALA A 360 32.56 16.64 -7.67
C ALA A 360 32.52 16.96 -6.17
N LEU A 361 31.36 17.40 -5.64
CA LEU A 361 31.20 17.63 -4.20
C LEU A 361 31.52 16.39 -3.37
N THR A 362 31.20 15.22 -3.86
CA THR A 362 31.51 13.95 -3.19
C THR A 362 33.01 13.74 -3.07
N SER A 363 33.75 13.97 -4.16
CA SER A 363 35.23 13.87 -4.17
C SER A 363 35.88 14.89 -3.23
N ASP A 364 35.36 16.12 -3.20
CA ASP A 364 35.87 17.18 -2.31
C ASP A 364 35.69 16.82 -0.83
N VAL A 365 34.52 16.28 -0.48
CA VAL A 365 34.22 15.82 0.89
C VAL A 365 35.15 14.66 1.29
N ASP A 366 35.41 13.75 0.36
CA ASP A 366 36.29 12.60 0.62
C ASP A 366 37.72 13.03 0.85
N THR A 367 38.21 14.03 0.09
CA THR A 367 39.57 14.57 0.24
C THR A 367 39.71 15.40 1.51
N SER A 368 38.70 16.16 1.91
CA SER A 368 38.76 17.06 3.08
C SER A 368 38.59 16.34 4.42
N THR A 369 38.20 15.08 4.43
CA THR A 369 37.96 14.28 5.64
C THR A 369 39.01 13.15 5.82
N SER A 370 40.01 13.11 4.97
CA SER A 370 41.22 12.30 5.11
C SER A 370 42.27 13.05 5.92
#